data_686285eb29f127f1eab412cdc83dd6aa
#
_entry.id   686285eb29f127f1eab412cdc83dd6aa
#
_cell.length_a   1.000
_cell.length_b   1.000
_cell.length_c   1.000
_cell.angle_alpha   90.00
_cell.angle_beta   90.00
_cell.angle_gamma   90.00
#
_symmetry.space_group_name_H-M   'P 1'
#
loop_
_entity.id
_entity.type
_entity.pdbx_description
1 polymer ?
#
loop_
_entity_poly.entity_id
_entity_poly.type
_entity_poly.pdbx_seq_one_letter_code
_entity_poly.pdbx_strand_id
1 'polypeptide(L)'
;IFTKAGSFSYANILRTSEDFERVKNVEVFKDEYKGVKNFTSYYYQYFFTMALMISIVYAFFAQRDNGMWVLTYGSSGGRARYALKQTFVLICAGALIHTIMYWSTFICSMLQNGGFADLNNPIQNVEQFAKFTYPLSKIQYVMLLYCVSLICINCISLIMWAFFVLFRNRNYALIVILIFSAIEQFIYYHIDVHSVWNVLHYINIINLININGTLSSYRNWGTGTFVFPVFSVIIFVLIILTCVMVY
;
A
#
# COMPACT_ATOMS: atom_id res chain seq x y z
N ILE A 1 12.46 -33.65 -11.11
CA ILE A 1 11.31 -32.77 -11.56
C ILE A 1 11.76 -31.30 -11.69
N PHE A 2 12.84 -30.88 -10.98
CA PHE A 2 13.28 -29.47 -10.92
C PHE A 2 14.35 -29.08 -11.95
N THR A 3 14.65 -29.92 -12.91
CA THR A 3 15.93 -29.87 -13.65
C THR A 3 15.87 -29.36 -15.09
N LYS A 4 14.72 -28.86 -15.57
CA LYS A 4 14.72 -28.20 -16.88
C LYS A 4 15.26 -26.78 -16.74
N ALA A 5 16.51 -26.57 -17.17
CA ALA A 5 17.04 -25.24 -17.41
C ALA A 5 16.05 -24.46 -18.28
N GLY A 6 15.70 -23.23 -17.84
CA GLY A 6 14.68 -22.41 -18.52
C GLY A 6 13.25 -22.53 -17.98
N SER A 7 12.99 -23.39 -16.99
CA SER A 7 11.70 -23.40 -16.29
C SER A 7 11.63 -22.33 -15.21
N PHE A 8 10.43 -21.80 -14.93
CA PHE A 8 10.21 -20.87 -13.84
C PHE A 8 10.71 -21.42 -12.49
N SER A 9 10.47 -22.69 -12.19
CA SER A 9 10.92 -23.31 -10.94
C SER A 9 12.43 -23.26 -10.77
N TYR A 10 13.19 -23.53 -11.82
CA TYR A 10 14.66 -23.44 -11.80
C TYR A 10 15.13 -22.00 -11.58
N ALA A 11 14.61 -21.06 -12.36
CA ALA A 11 14.95 -19.64 -12.24
C ALA A 11 14.57 -19.07 -10.86
N ASN A 12 13.42 -19.49 -10.30
CA ASN A 12 12.97 -19.08 -8.98
C ASN A 12 13.87 -19.60 -7.85
N ILE A 13 14.37 -20.85 -7.95
CA ILE A 13 15.32 -21.41 -6.96
C ILE A 13 16.62 -20.61 -6.98
N LEU A 14 17.19 -20.34 -8.16
CA LEU A 14 18.41 -19.54 -8.28
C LEU A 14 18.20 -18.13 -7.69
N ARG A 15 17.12 -17.46 -8.07
CA ARG A 15 16.79 -16.15 -7.54
C ARG A 15 16.60 -16.14 -6.04
N THR A 16 15.91 -17.14 -5.50
CA THR A 16 15.72 -17.30 -4.06
C THR A 16 17.06 -17.47 -3.35
N SER A 17 17.96 -18.29 -3.89
CA SER A 17 19.31 -18.47 -3.33
C SER A 17 20.09 -17.15 -3.30
N GLU A 18 20.09 -16.40 -4.40
CA GLU A 18 20.75 -15.09 -4.49
C GLU A 18 20.16 -14.08 -3.50
N ASP A 19 18.83 -14.03 -3.37
CA ASP A 19 18.17 -13.09 -2.49
C ASP A 19 18.44 -13.40 -1.00
N PHE A 20 18.47 -14.66 -0.60
CA PHE A 20 18.81 -15.06 0.77
C PHE A 20 20.32 -14.98 1.08
N GLU A 21 21.18 -15.06 0.08
CA GLU A 21 22.61 -14.86 0.27
C GLU A 21 22.96 -13.45 0.76
N ARG A 22 22.14 -12.44 0.42
CA ARG A 22 22.29 -11.05 0.88
C ARG A 22 22.15 -10.90 2.40
N VAL A 23 21.40 -11.78 3.04
CA VAL A 23 21.13 -11.73 4.48
C VAL A 23 21.87 -12.81 5.28
N LYS A 24 22.73 -13.61 4.62
CA LYS A 24 23.47 -14.72 5.22
C LYS A 24 24.31 -14.29 6.42
N ASN A 25 24.88 -13.09 6.38
CA ASN A 25 25.77 -12.57 7.42
C ASN A 25 25.04 -11.66 8.43
N VAL A 26 23.71 -11.60 8.38
CA VAL A 26 22.92 -10.81 9.35
C VAL A 26 22.83 -11.61 10.64
N GLU A 27 23.40 -11.05 11.71
CA GLU A 27 23.28 -11.64 13.04
C GLU A 27 21.88 -11.38 13.59
N VAL A 28 21.16 -12.46 13.89
CA VAL A 28 19.80 -12.39 14.42
C VAL A 28 19.86 -12.64 15.94
N PHE A 29 19.42 -11.66 16.70
CA PHE A 29 19.31 -11.71 18.15
C PHE A 29 17.86 -11.84 18.58
N LYS A 30 17.62 -12.36 19.77
CA LYS A 30 16.30 -12.36 20.34
C LYS A 30 15.88 -10.91 20.65
N ASP A 31 14.77 -10.49 20.08
CA ASP A 31 14.25 -9.14 20.25
C ASP A 31 13.63 -8.97 21.63
N GLU A 32 14.14 -8.04 22.43
CA GLU A 32 13.61 -7.72 23.74
C GLU A 32 12.43 -6.74 23.65
N TYR A 33 12.47 -5.85 22.65
CA TYR A 33 11.49 -4.78 22.45
C TYR A 33 10.49 -5.14 21.35
N LYS A 34 9.21 -5.04 21.69
CA LYS A 34 8.10 -5.42 20.78
C LYS A 34 7.53 -4.23 20.00
N GLY A 35 8.14 -3.04 20.08
CA GLY A 35 7.60 -1.82 19.50
C GLY A 35 7.37 -1.92 17.99
N VAL A 36 8.38 -2.33 17.22
CA VAL A 36 8.26 -2.50 15.77
C VAL A 36 7.34 -3.65 15.41
N LYS A 37 7.38 -4.78 16.13
CA LYS A 37 6.47 -5.91 15.92
C LYS A 37 5.01 -5.47 16.07
N ASN A 38 4.70 -4.77 17.15
CA ASN A 38 3.34 -4.30 17.41
C ASN A 38 2.92 -3.24 16.40
N PHE A 39 3.78 -2.25 16.12
CA PHE A 39 3.50 -1.23 15.12
C PHE A 39 3.14 -1.83 13.75
N THR A 40 3.92 -2.78 13.27
CA THR A 40 3.70 -3.39 11.95
C THR A 40 2.50 -4.35 11.93
N SER A 41 2.00 -4.75 13.09
CA SER A 41 0.76 -5.54 13.22
C SER A 41 -0.51 -4.67 13.29
N TYR A 42 -0.37 -3.37 13.56
CA TYR A 42 -1.50 -2.43 13.63
C TYR A 42 -1.84 -1.87 12.24
N TYR A 43 -2.77 -2.50 11.55
CA TYR A 43 -3.27 -2.00 10.27
C TYR A 43 -4.54 -1.13 10.38
N TYR A 44 -5.14 -1.01 11.57
CA TYR A 44 -6.35 -0.19 11.80
C TYR A 44 -6.18 1.29 11.47
N GLN A 45 -4.96 1.84 11.63
CA GLN A 45 -4.64 3.21 11.23
C GLN A 45 -4.98 3.52 9.77
N TYR A 46 -4.85 2.53 8.90
CA TYR A 46 -5.15 2.69 7.47
C TYR A 46 -6.65 2.80 7.21
N PHE A 47 -7.49 2.11 7.99
CA PHE A 47 -8.94 2.26 7.90
C PHE A 47 -9.40 3.66 8.32
N PHE A 48 -8.81 4.24 9.36
CA PHE A 48 -9.08 5.62 9.74
C PHE A 48 -8.64 6.60 8.66
N THR A 49 -7.46 6.42 8.09
CA THR A 49 -6.96 7.23 6.97
C THR A 49 -7.92 7.14 5.78
N MET A 50 -8.39 5.96 5.44
CA MET A 50 -9.36 5.73 4.37
C MET A 50 -10.70 6.44 4.64
N ALA A 51 -11.24 6.31 5.85
CA ALA A 51 -12.49 6.97 6.23
C ALA A 51 -12.38 8.50 6.12
N LEU A 52 -11.27 9.08 6.55
CA LEU A 52 -10.99 10.50 6.40
C LEU A 52 -10.88 10.90 4.92
N MET A 53 -10.20 10.10 4.09
CA MET A 53 -10.07 10.38 2.66
C MET A 53 -11.41 10.31 1.94
N ILE A 54 -12.26 9.32 2.25
CA ILE A 54 -13.64 9.26 1.73
C ILE A 54 -14.42 10.53 2.12
N SER A 55 -14.28 10.97 3.36
CA SER A 55 -14.97 12.17 3.86
C SER A 55 -14.51 13.44 3.11
N ILE A 56 -13.20 13.58 2.83
CA ILE A 56 -12.64 14.71 2.08
C ILE A 56 -13.15 14.69 0.64
N VAL A 57 -13.09 13.53 -0.02
CA VAL A 57 -13.58 13.38 -1.39
C VAL A 57 -15.08 13.70 -1.46
N TYR A 58 -15.86 13.18 -0.52
CA TYR A 58 -17.29 13.48 -0.42
C TYR A 58 -17.57 14.98 -0.23
N ALA A 59 -16.76 15.65 0.62
CA ALA A 59 -16.89 17.09 0.84
C ALA A 59 -16.54 17.91 -0.42
N PHE A 60 -15.55 17.52 -1.20
CA PHE A 60 -15.23 18.18 -2.46
C PHE A 60 -16.40 18.13 -3.45
N PHE A 61 -17.10 16.99 -3.50
CA PHE A 61 -18.26 16.86 -4.37
C PHE A 61 -19.52 17.55 -3.84
N ALA A 62 -19.58 17.97 -2.56
CA ALA A 62 -20.64 18.82 -2.07
C ALA A 62 -20.69 20.19 -2.79
N GLN A 63 -19.54 20.71 -3.22
CA GLN A 63 -19.47 21.95 -4.02
C GLN A 63 -20.11 21.80 -5.40
N ARG A 64 -20.15 20.59 -5.95
CA ARG A 64 -20.82 20.30 -7.23
C ARG A 64 -22.34 20.46 -7.11
N ASP A 65 -22.91 20.05 -5.98
CA ASP A 65 -24.35 20.12 -5.75
C ASP A 65 -24.83 21.60 -5.61
N ASN A 66 -23.92 22.47 -5.16
CA ASN A 66 -24.21 23.93 -5.03
C ASN A 66 -24.11 24.71 -6.35
N GLY A 67 -23.87 24.03 -7.49
CA GLY A 67 -23.83 24.67 -8.81
C GLY A 67 -22.58 25.54 -9.08
N MET A 68 -21.70 25.75 -8.11
CA MET A 68 -20.49 26.58 -8.28
C MET A 68 -19.52 26.05 -9.34
N TRP A 69 -19.59 24.77 -9.64
CA TRP A 69 -18.77 24.14 -10.66
C TRP A 69 -19.10 24.67 -12.08
N VAL A 70 -20.33 25.10 -12.35
CA VAL A 70 -20.76 25.60 -13.66
C VAL A 70 -19.96 26.85 -14.06
N LEU A 71 -19.71 27.76 -13.11
CA LEU A 71 -18.89 28.95 -13.34
C LEU A 71 -17.43 28.59 -13.68
N THR A 72 -16.90 27.61 -13.02
CA THR A 72 -15.50 27.17 -13.24
C THR A 72 -15.34 26.41 -14.56
N TYR A 73 -16.34 25.61 -14.93
CA TYR A 73 -16.33 24.82 -16.17
C TYR A 73 -16.63 25.65 -17.43
N GLY A 74 -17.26 26.84 -17.28
CA GLY A 74 -17.53 27.76 -18.39
C GLY A 74 -16.30 28.51 -18.88
N SER A 75 -15.20 28.55 -18.12
CA SER A 75 -13.98 29.24 -18.53
C SER A 75 -13.09 28.36 -19.43
N SER A 76 -12.37 28.96 -20.38
CA SER A 76 -11.43 28.25 -21.26
C SER A 76 -10.32 27.58 -20.41
N GLY A 77 -10.17 26.26 -20.53
CA GLY A 77 -9.23 25.47 -19.71
C GLY A 77 -9.61 25.32 -18.23
N GLY A 78 -10.77 25.80 -17.79
CA GLY A 78 -11.21 25.74 -16.39
C GLY A 78 -11.38 24.33 -15.88
N ARG A 79 -11.85 23.40 -16.71
CA ARG A 79 -12.05 22.00 -16.35
C ARG A 79 -10.74 21.31 -15.94
N ALA A 80 -9.73 21.37 -16.81
CA ALA A 80 -8.45 20.72 -16.56
C ALA A 80 -7.73 21.34 -15.35
N ARG A 81 -7.70 22.66 -15.25
CA ARG A 81 -7.08 23.36 -14.11
C ARG A 81 -7.79 23.06 -12.79
N TYR A 82 -9.11 22.97 -12.81
CA TYR A 82 -9.88 22.63 -11.63
C TYR A 82 -9.64 21.19 -11.18
N ALA A 83 -9.69 20.23 -12.11
CA ALA A 83 -9.40 18.84 -11.83
C ALA A 83 -7.97 18.65 -11.27
N LEU A 84 -6.96 19.26 -11.89
CA LEU A 84 -5.58 19.21 -11.40
C LEU A 84 -5.44 19.80 -10.00
N LYS A 85 -6.08 20.95 -9.72
CA LYS A 85 -6.05 21.54 -8.36
C LYS A 85 -6.67 20.62 -7.33
N GLN A 86 -7.83 20.03 -7.63
CA GLN A 86 -8.50 19.12 -6.71
C GLN A 86 -7.68 17.85 -6.48
N THR A 87 -7.13 17.25 -7.53
CA THR A 87 -6.23 16.10 -7.43
C THR A 87 -5.00 16.43 -6.58
N PHE A 88 -4.38 17.58 -6.80
CA PHE A 88 -3.22 18.02 -6.01
C PHE A 88 -3.58 18.19 -4.53
N VAL A 89 -4.70 18.86 -4.22
CA VAL A 89 -5.17 19.03 -2.83
C VAL A 89 -5.46 17.67 -2.19
N LEU A 90 -6.06 16.74 -2.94
CA LEU A 90 -6.36 15.40 -2.46
C LEU A 90 -5.07 14.62 -2.10
N ILE A 91 -4.06 14.67 -2.97
CA ILE A 91 -2.76 14.03 -2.73
C ILE A 91 -2.07 14.65 -1.51
N CYS A 92 -2.06 15.98 -1.41
CA CYS A 92 -1.48 16.66 -0.25
C CYS A 92 -2.21 16.33 1.06
N ALA A 93 -3.54 16.32 1.04
CA ALA A 93 -4.35 15.95 2.21
C ALA A 93 -4.10 14.48 2.61
N GLY A 94 -4.06 13.57 1.64
CA GLY A 94 -3.74 12.16 1.88
C GLY A 94 -2.35 11.97 2.50
N ALA A 95 -1.36 12.67 1.96
CA ALA A 95 0.00 12.64 2.47
C ALA A 95 0.09 13.17 3.92
N LEU A 96 -0.57 14.30 4.22
CA LEU A 96 -0.60 14.88 5.56
C LEU A 96 -1.28 13.95 6.57
N ILE A 97 -2.48 13.47 6.25
CA ILE A 97 -3.24 12.58 7.14
C ILE A 97 -2.45 11.30 7.39
N HIS A 98 -1.93 10.68 6.31
CA HIS A 98 -1.13 9.47 6.44
C HIS A 98 0.11 9.70 7.29
N THR A 99 0.84 10.79 7.08
CA THR A 99 2.04 11.14 7.87
C THR A 99 1.73 11.26 9.34
N ILE A 100 0.67 12.01 9.69
CA ILE A 100 0.27 12.21 11.08
C ILE A 100 -0.13 10.88 11.72
N MET A 101 -0.98 10.09 11.06
CA MET A 101 -1.47 8.81 11.58
C MET A 101 -0.34 7.77 11.70
N TYR A 102 0.54 7.71 10.71
CA TYR A 102 1.65 6.76 10.69
C TYR A 102 2.64 7.03 11.82
N TRP A 103 3.15 8.24 11.90
CA TRP A 103 4.17 8.58 12.88
C TRP A 103 3.63 8.62 14.30
N SER A 104 2.39 9.08 14.52
CA SER A 104 1.78 9.04 15.86
C SER A 104 1.61 7.59 16.34
N THR A 105 1.15 6.69 15.48
CA THR A 105 1.02 5.26 15.82
C THR A 105 2.38 4.63 16.08
N PHE A 106 3.39 4.95 15.26
CA PHE A 106 4.75 4.47 15.46
C PHE A 106 5.31 4.92 16.82
N ILE A 107 5.26 6.21 17.10
CA ILE A 107 5.76 6.78 18.37
C ILE A 107 5.02 6.15 19.57
N CYS A 108 3.69 6.08 19.52
CA CYS A 108 2.90 5.46 20.58
C CYS A 108 3.29 3.99 20.80
N SER A 109 3.44 3.22 19.71
CA SER A 109 3.85 1.81 19.79
C SER A 109 5.24 1.65 20.42
N MET A 110 6.19 2.51 20.05
CA MET A 110 7.54 2.45 20.60
C MET A 110 7.54 2.80 22.10
N LEU A 111 6.85 3.87 22.50
CA LEU A 111 6.77 4.30 23.92
C LEU A 111 6.12 3.25 24.81
N GLN A 112 5.09 2.54 24.31
CA GLN A 112 4.40 1.50 25.05
C GLN A 112 5.19 0.19 25.19
N ASN A 113 6.16 -0.05 24.29
CA ASN A 113 6.84 -1.34 24.19
C ASN A 113 8.38 -1.28 24.38
N GLY A 114 8.86 -0.38 25.20
CA GLY A 114 10.26 -0.35 25.62
C GLY A 114 11.14 0.75 25.02
N GLY A 115 10.60 1.58 24.12
CA GLY A 115 11.35 2.72 23.55
C GLY A 115 12.04 2.44 22.23
N PHE A 116 13.07 3.25 21.93
CA PHE A 116 13.69 3.33 20.59
C PHE A 116 15.08 2.69 20.51
N ALA A 117 15.53 2.02 21.58
CA ALA A 117 16.93 1.59 21.70
C ALA A 117 17.39 0.57 20.64
N ASP A 118 16.49 -0.25 20.15
CA ASP A 118 16.78 -1.36 19.22
C ASP A 118 16.47 -1.07 17.74
N LEU A 119 16.19 0.17 17.39
CA LEU A 119 15.83 0.56 16.01
C LEU A 119 16.95 0.34 14.99
N ASN A 120 18.18 0.32 15.41
CA ASN A 120 19.32 0.04 14.53
C ASN A 120 19.56 -1.45 14.32
N ASN A 121 18.89 -2.32 15.07
CA ASN A 121 19.00 -3.75 14.91
C ASN A 121 18.36 -4.21 13.57
N PRO A 122 18.83 -5.33 13.00
CA PRO A 122 18.25 -5.89 11.79
C PRO A 122 16.76 -6.17 11.95
N ILE A 123 15.99 -5.93 10.89
CA ILE A 123 14.55 -6.19 10.89
C ILE A 123 14.23 -7.69 11.04
N GLN A 124 15.16 -8.56 10.62
CA GLN A 124 15.06 -10.03 10.73
C GLN A 124 14.97 -10.52 12.18
N ASN A 125 15.34 -9.68 13.16
CA ASN A 125 15.16 -10.00 14.59
C ASN A 125 13.66 -10.11 14.96
N VAL A 126 12.79 -9.45 14.22
CA VAL A 126 11.35 -9.55 14.40
C VAL A 126 10.85 -10.78 13.65
N GLU A 127 10.26 -11.74 14.36
CA GLU A 127 9.85 -13.06 13.87
C GLU A 127 9.06 -13.02 12.53
N GLN A 128 8.16 -12.07 12.38
CA GLN A 128 7.35 -11.92 11.16
C GLN A 128 8.19 -11.53 9.92
N PHE A 129 9.42 -11.01 10.10
CA PHE A 129 10.35 -10.61 9.03
C PHE A 129 11.54 -11.56 8.87
N ALA A 130 11.52 -12.72 9.50
CA ALA A 130 12.61 -13.70 9.38
C ALA A 130 12.90 -14.13 7.94
N LYS A 131 11.92 -14.01 7.03
CA LYS A 131 12.05 -14.31 5.59
C LYS A 131 12.32 -13.07 4.73
N PHE A 132 12.54 -11.92 5.34
CA PHE A 132 12.81 -10.70 4.60
C PHE A 132 14.26 -10.69 4.07
N THR A 133 14.44 -10.55 2.77
CA THR A 133 15.71 -10.79 2.06
C THR A 133 16.62 -9.57 1.90
N TYR A 134 16.24 -8.43 2.47
CA TYR A 134 17.08 -7.24 2.46
C TYR A 134 17.65 -6.97 3.83
N PRO A 135 18.97 -6.69 3.94
CA PRO A 135 19.64 -6.40 5.21
C PRO A 135 19.34 -4.96 5.65
N LEU A 136 18.10 -4.73 6.10
CA LEU A 136 17.67 -3.42 6.58
C LEU A 136 17.61 -3.41 8.11
N SER A 137 17.93 -2.26 8.70
CA SER A 137 17.62 -2.01 10.10
C SER A 137 16.11 -1.78 10.29
N LYS A 138 15.62 -1.94 11.52
CA LYS A 138 14.20 -1.70 11.85
C LYS A 138 13.74 -0.31 11.44
N ILE A 139 14.55 0.73 11.67
CA ILE A 139 14.20 2.09 11.25
C ILE A 139 14.16 2.25 9.74
N GLN A 140 15.09 1.63 9.01
CA GLN A 140 15.08 1.66 7.54
C GLN A 140 13.86 0.96 6.98
N TYR A 141 13.44 -0.16 7.59
CA TYR A 141 12.21 -0.83 7.22
C TYR A 141 10.95 0.01 7.49
N VAL A 142 10.90 0.68 8.64
CA VAL A 142 9.80 1.61 8.98
C VAL A 142 9.72 2.75 7.96
N MET A 143 10.84 3.32 7.53
CA MET A 143 10.88 4.35 6.49
C MET A 143 10.44 3.80 5.14
N LEU A 144 10.89 2.60 4.74
CA LEU A 144 10.44 1.93 3.53
C LEU A 144 8.91 1.72 3.54
N LEU A 145 8.40 1.19 4.65
CA LEU A 145 6.97 0.95 4.83
C LEU A 145 6.17 2.25 4.73
N TYR A 146 6.68 3.35 5.33
CA TYR A 146 6.07 4.68 5.21
C TYR A 146 5.97 5.13 3.75
N CYS A 147 7.06 5.07 2.99
CA CYS A 147 7.06 5.50 1.59
C CYS A 147 6.10 4.66 0.73
N VAL A 148 6.11 3.35 0.90
CA VAL A 148 5.24 2.45 0.13
C VAL A 148 3.77 2.65 0.51
N SER A 149 3.45 2.72 1.80
CA SER A 149 2.08 2.95 2.26
C SER A 149 1.54 4.31 1.85
N LEU A 150 2.39 5.34 1.78
CA LEU A 150 2.01 6.66 1.25
C LEU A 150 1.57 6.58 -0.22
N ILE A 151 2.31 5.84 -1.05
CA ILE A 151 1.93 5.60 -2.46
C ILE A 151 0.60 4.85 -2.52
N CYS A 152 0.43 3.80 -1.73
CA CYS A 152 -0.80 3.01 -1.69
C CYS A 152 -2.02 3.87 -1.32
N ILE A 153 -1.93 4.67 -0.26
CA ILE A 153 -3.02 5.54 0.21
C ILE A 153 -3.39 6.58 -0.87
N ASN A 154 -2.40 7.20 -1.51
CA ASN A 154 -2.68 8.14 -2.58
C ASN A 154 -3.33 7.47 -3.80
N CYS A 155 -2.87 6.28 -4.19
CA CYS A 155 -3.48 5.51 -5.27
C CYS A 155 -4.95 5.16 -4.97
N ILE A 156 -5.25 4.69 -3.77
CA ILE A 156 -6.61 4.37 -3.33
C ILE A 156 -7.48 5.64 -3.33
N SER A 157 -6.95 6.76 -2.85
CA SER A 157 -7.65 8.04 -2.84
C SER A 157 -8.04 8.50 -4.25
N LEU A 158 -7.14 8.31 -5.23
CA LEU A 158 -7.42 8.62 -6.63
C LEU A 158 -8.45 7.68 -7.24
N ILE A 159 -8.43 6.40 -6.90
CA ILE A 159 -9.48 5.44 -7.31
C ILE A 159 -10.84 5.89 -6.79
N MET A 160 -10.93 6.26 -5.51
CA MET A 160 -12.16 6.80 -4.93
C MET A 160 -12.61 8.09 -5.61
N TRP A 161 -11.67 9.00 -5.88
CA TRP A 161 -11.94 10.21 -6.64
C TRP A 161 -12.55 9.90 -8.01
N ALA A 162 -12.01 8.92 -8.74
CA ALA A 162 -12.53 8.51 -10.03
C ALA A 162 -13.98 8.03 -9.94
N PHE A 163 -14.36 7.25 -8.91
CA PHE A 163 -15.74 6.85 -8.70
C PHE A 163 -16.66 8.06 -8.53
N PHE A 164 -16.27 9.08 -7.75
CA PHE A 164 -17.06 10.29 -7.59
C PHE A 164 -17.17 11.10 -8.89
N VAL A 165 -16.14 11.09 -9.74
CA VAL A 165 -16.19 11.77 -11.05
C VAL A 165 -17.14 11.06 -12.00
N LEU A 166 -17.16 9.71 -11.99
CA LEU A 166 -18.01 8.91 -12.86
C LEU A 166 -19.51 9.05 -12.54
N PHE A 167 -19.86 9.23 -11.27
CA PHE A 167 -21.25 9.31 -10.85
C PHE A 167 -21.72 10.76 -10.72
N ARG A 168 -22.88 11.07 -11.33
CA ARG A 168 -23.48 12.41 -11.25
C ARG A 168 -23.92 12.77 -9.83
N ASN A 169 -24.40 11.80 -9.07
CA ASN A 169 -24.89 11.96 -7.70
C ASN A 169 -23.87 11.40 -6.71
N ARG A 170 -23.40 12.24 -5.77
CA ARG A 170 -22.39 11.85 -4.76
C ARG A 170 -22.84 10.71 -3.85
N ASN A 171 -24.15 10.62 -3.54
CA ASN A 171 -24.65 9.56 -2.68
C ASN A 171 -24.59 8.20 -3.39
N TYR A 172 -24.87 8.15 -4.71
CA TYR A 172 -24.68 6.93 -5.50
C TYR A 172 -23.21 6.55 -5.60
N ALA A 173 -22.31 7.52 -5.78
CA ALA A 173 -20.87 7.26 -5.77
C ALA A 173 -20.43 6.65 -4.44
N LEU A 174 -20.89 7.17 -3.32
CA LEU A 174 -20.59 6.63 -1.99
C LEU A 174 -21.10 5.19 -1.83
N ILE A 175 -22.33 4.90 -2.24
CA ILE A 175 -22.89 3.54 -2.18
C ILE A 175 -22.05 2.58 -3.03
N VAL A 176 -21.66 2.99 -4.24
CA VAL A 176 -20.82 2.14 -5.12
C VAL A 176 -19.44 1.89 -4.50
N ILE A 177 -18.82 2.90 -3.88
CA ILE A 177 -17.54 2.73 -3.16
C ILE A 177 -17.69 1.74 -2.01
N LEU A 178 -18.76 1.81 -1.24
CA LEU A 178 -19.02 0.88 -0.12
C LEU A 178 -19.23 -0.55 -0.63
N ILE A 179 -20.03 -0.72 -1.71
CA ILE A 179 -20.22 -2.04 -2.34
C ILE A 179 -18.90 -2.57 -2.89
N PHE A 180 -18.13 -1.74 -3.59
CA PHE A 180 -16.82 -2.11 -4.11
C PHE A 180 -15.87 -2.55 -2.99
N SER A 181 -15.83 -1.78 -1.89
CA SER A 181 -15.00 -2.13 -0.72
C SER A 181 -15.44 -3.46 -0.07
N ALA A 182 -16.76 -3.75 -0.04
CA ALA A 182 -17.27 -5.03 0.46
C ALA A 182 -16.89 -6.20 -0.45
N ILE A 183 -16.95 -6.02 -1.78
CA ILE A 183 -16.49 -7.02 -2.75
C ILE A 183 -14.98 -7.28 -2.60
N GLU A 184 -14.17 -6.23 -2.47
CA GLU A 184 -12.74 -6.33 -2.24
C GLU A 184 -12.42 -7.10 -0.95
N GLN A 185 -13.18 -6.84 0.12
CA GLN A 185 -13.04 -7.58 1.39
C GLN A 185 -13.41 -9.05 1.22
N PHE A 186 -14.47 -9.36 0.47
CA PHE A 186 -14.86 -10.73 0.17
C PHE A 186 -13.76 -11.45 -0.62
N ILE A 187 -13.21 -10.83 -1.66
CA ILE A 187 -12.12 -11.37 -2.47
C ILE A 187 -10.89 -11.66 -1.60
N TYR A 188 -10.51 -10.71 -0.74
CA TYR A 188 -9.36 -10.85 0.14
C TYR A 188 -9.45 -12.07 1.07
N TYR A 189 -10.62 -12.35 1.64
CA TYR A 189 -10.79 -13.47 2.56
C TYR A 189 -11.02 -14.82 1.88
N HIS A 190 -11.52 -14.85 0.63
CA HIS A 190 -11.89 -16.09 -0.03
C HIS A 190 -10.90 -16.56 -1.10
N ILE A 191 -10.05 -15.68 -1.61
CA ILE A 191 -8.99 -16.08 -2.54
C ILE A 191 -7.74 -16.45 -1.76
N ASP A 192 -7.41 -17.75 -1.80
CA ASP A 192 -6.17 -18.24 -1.22
C ASP A 192 -4.97 -17.66 -1.98
N VAL A 193 -3.96 -17.29 -1.19
CA VAL A 193 -2.66 -16.80 -1.66
C VAL A 193 -1.94 -17.82 -2.56
N HIS A 194 -2.26 -19.11 -2.43
CA HIS A 194 -1.71 -20.20 -3.26
C HIS A 194 -2.55 -20.52 -4.51
N SER A 195 -3.68 -19.86 -4.68
CA SER A 195 -4.59 -20.02 -5.82
C SER A 195 -3.98 -19.47 -7.12
N VAL A 196 -4.47 -19.94 -8.26
CA VAL A 196 -4.20 -19.35 -9.60
C VAL A 196 -4.63 -17.88 -9.65
N TRP A 197 -5.63 -17.50 -8.84
CA TRP A 197 -6.17 -16.14 -8.73
C TRP A 197 -5.45 -15.26 -7.71
N ASN A 198 -4.26 -15.67 -7.23
CA ASN A 198 -3.47 -14.95 -6.23
C ASN A 198 -3.17 -13.49 -6.62
N VAL A 199 -3.13 -13.18 -7.91
CA VAL A 199 -2.97 -11.81 -8.41
C VAL A 199 -4.04 -10.88 -7.85
N LEU A 200 -5.31 -11.33 -7.85
CA LEU A 200 -6.42 -10.56 -7.29
C LEU A 200 -6.29 -10.34 -5.78
N HIS A 201 -5.73 -11.31 -5.06
CA HIS A 201 -5.45 -11.15 -3.64
C HIS A 201 -4.40 -10.04 -3.39
N TYR A 202 -3.32 -9.98 -4.19
CA TYR A 202 -2.24 -9.01 -3.99
C TYR A 202 -2.58 -7.59 -4.45
N ILE A 203 -3.38 -7.43 -5.51
CA ILE A 203 -3.80 -6.11 -6.03
C ILE A 203 -5.02 -5.57 -5.26
N ASN A 204 -5.62 -6.39 -4.40
CA ASN A 204 -6.78 -6.04 -3.60
C ASN A 204 -6.52 -4.79 -2.72
N ILE A 205 -7.52 -3.92 -2.60
CA ILE A 205 -7.42 -2.70 -1.78
C ILE A 205 -7.08 -3.01 -0.32
N ILE A 206 -7.63 -4.08 0.24
CA ILE A 206 -7.34 -4.47 1.63
C ILE A 206 -5.88 -4.84 1.80
N ASN A 207 -5.31 -5.56 0.83
CA ASN A 207 -3.87 -5.89 0.85
C ASN A 207 -3.00 -4.65 0.61
N LEU A 208 -3.44 -3.70 -0.21
CA LEU A 208 -2.74 -2.42 -0.40
C LEU A 208 -2.80 -1.56 0.88
N ILE A 209 -3.89 -1.61 1.63
CA ILE A 209 -3.98 -0.98 2.95
C ILE A 209 -3.01 -1.65 3.93
N ASN A 210 -2.92 -2.98 3.91
CA ASN A 210 -1.99 -3.75 4.73
C ASN A 210 -0.76 -4.22 3.94
N ILE A 211 -0.10 -3.29 3.28
CA ILE A 211 1.06 -3.58 2.41
C ILE A 211 2.23 -4.24 3.16
N ASN A 212 2.28 -4.08 4.49
CA ASN A 212 3.26 -4.74 5.32
C ASN A 212 3.24 -6.28 5.17
N GLY A 213 2.06 -6.89 5.06
CA GLY A 213 1.92 -8.31 4.83
C GLY A 213 2.58 -8.78 3.52
N THR A 214 2.49 -7.97 2.47
CA THR A 214 3.15 -8.24 1.19
C THR A 214 4.66 -8.01 1.25
N LEU A 215 5.11 -6.93 1.92
CA LEU A 215 6.53 -6.63 2.07
C LEU A 215 7.26 -7.67 2.92
N SER A 216 6.61 -8.17 3.98
CA SER A 216 7.21 -9.18 4.88
C SER A 216 7.23 -10.60 4.28
N SER A 217 6.36 -10.89 3.30
CA SER A 217 6.29 -12.19 2.65
C SER A 217 7.28 -12.30 1.49
N TYR A 218 8.14 -13.31 1.51
CA TYR A 218 9.00 -13.60 0.36
C TYR A 218 8.23 -14.40 -0.69
N ARG A 219 7.95 -13.78 -1.83
CA ARG A 219 7.29 -14.42 -2.98
C ARG A 219 7.78 -13.84 -4.28
N ASN A 220 7.87 -14.69 -5.29
CA ASN A 220 8.24 -14.33 -6.65
C ASN A 220 7.14 -14.71 -7.64
N TRP A 221 6.92 -13.83 -8.60
CA TRP A 221 6.11 -14.07 -9.78
C TRP A 221 6.99 -14.12 -11.02
N GLY A 222 6.52 -14.83 -12.03
CA GLY A 222 7.21 -14.83 -13.32
C GLY A 222 6.78 -15.96 -14.23
N THR A 223 7.37 -15.96 -15.41
CA THR A 223 7.18 -16.98 -16.43
C THR A 223 8.51 -17.33 -17.09
N GLY A 224 8.77 -18.62 -17.31
CA GLY A 224 10.02 -19.08 -17.90
C GLY A 224 11.23 -18.70 -17.04
N THR A 225 12.14 -17.92 -17.58
CA THR A 225 13.37 -17.45 -16.89
C THR A 225 13.21 -16.12 -16.16
N PHE A 226 12.09 -15.43 -16.36
CA PHE A 226 11.85 -14.13 -15.73
C PHE A 226 11.20 -14.33 -14.36
N VAL A 227 11.88 -13.86 -13.32
CA VAL A 227 11.43 -13.97 -11.93
C VAL A 227 11.51 -12.58 -11.27
N PHE A 228 10.39 -12.10 -10.75
CA PHE A 228 10.28 -10.81 -10.09
C PHE A 228 9.68 -10.97 -8.69
N PRO A 229 10.23 -10.27 -7.66
CA PRO A 229 9.58 -10.19 -6.36
C PRO A 229 8.17 -9.57 -6.50
N VAL A 230 7.18 -10.18 -5.87
CA VAL A 230 5.78 -9.73 -5.93
C VAL A 230 5.62 -8.26 -5.53
N PHE A 231 6.31 -7.83 -4.47
CA PHE A 231 6.24 -6.45 -4.00
C PHE A 231 6.73 -5.44 -5.05
N SER A 232 7.78 -5.77 -5.81
CA SER A 232 8.30 -4.89 -6.88
C SER A 232 7.28 -4.70 -8.00
N VAL A 233 6.58 -5.76 -8.37
CA VAL A 233 5.51 -5.71 -9.38
C VAL A 233 4.36 -4.84 -8.90
N ILE A 234 3.95 -5.00 -7.63
CA ILE A 234 2.86 -4.20 -7.05
C ILE A 234 3.23 -2.71 -7.02
N ILE A 235 4.42 -2.36 -6.54
CA ILE A 235 4.87 -0.96 -6.51
C ILE A 235 4.90 -0.38 -7.93
N PHE A 236 5.41 -1.11 -8.90
CA PHE A 236 5.44 -0.66 -10.29
C PHE A 236 4.04 -0.40 -10.85
N VAL A 237 3.09 -1.32 -10.61
CA VAL A 237 1.68 -1.16 -11.00
C VAL A 237 1.05 0.06 -10.34
N LEU A 238 1.29 0.27 -9.04
CA LEU A 238 0.78 1.43 -8.30
C LEU A 238 1.32 2.76 -8.84
N ILE A 239 2.60 2.83 -9.19
CA ILE A 239 3.19 4.03 -9.79
C ILE A 239 2.54 4.31 -11.14
N ILE A 240 2.37 3.30 -12.00
CA ILE A 240 1.69 3.46 -13.30
C ILE A 240 0.26 3.94 -13.10
N LEU A 241 -0.52 3.29 -12.21
CA LEU A 241 -1.90 3.69 -11.92
C LEU A 241 -1.98 5.12 -11.43
N THR A 242 -1.09 5.52 -10.52
CA THR A 242 -1.04 6.90 -10.01
C THR A 242 -0.76 7.90 -11.15
N CYS A 243 0.20 7.60 -12.02
CA CYS A 243 0.51 8.44 -13.17
C CYS A 243 -0.68 8.57 -14.14
N VAL A 244 -1.35 7.44 -14.46
CA VAL A 244 -2.52 7.43 -15.36
C VAL A 244 -3.69 8.20 -14.77
N MET A 245 -3.92 8.11 -13.45
CA MET A 245 -5.03 8.79 -12.79
C MET A 245 -4.81 10.29 -12.63
N VAL A 246 -3.57 10.76 -12.63
CA VAL A 246 -3.22 12.19 -12.55
C VAL A 246 -3.25 12.85 -13.92
N TYR A 247 -3.01 12.10 -15.00
CA TYR A 247 -3.04 12.60 -16.38
C TYR A 247 -4.46 12.63 -16.95
#